data_eef9a7d7d92a2d6369f2036728676984
#
_entry.id   eef9a7d7d92a2d6369f2036728676984
#
_cell.length_a   1.000
_cell.length_b   1.000
_cell.length_c   1.000
_cell.angle_alpha   90.00
_cell.angle_beta   90.00
_cell.angle_gamma   90.00
#
_symmetry.space_group_name_H-M   'P 1'
#
loop_
_entity.id
_entity.type
_entity.pdbx_description
1 polymer ?
#
loop_
_entity_poly.entity_id
_entity_poly.type
_entity_poly.pdbx_seq_one_letter_code
_entity_poly.pdbx_strand_id
1 'polypeptide(L)'
;MATSEVKVPDIGNYTNIPVIEVLVKAGDTVTKDQGLITVESDKATMEVPSTVAGVVKEVKVNVGDEISEGVVVAIIETDIPAPTAAPSPAERGKVPKADGGASDSQSKPPSAPAGAASPASGGSEGNLPKAAPSSSRKADIECQVCVLGSGPGGYTAAFRAADLGQNTVLIERYATLGGVCLNVGCIPSKALLHASRLIDEASHASDIGITFGEPKIDLPKLAAFKDKVVAQLTGGLASMGKQRKIAVVQGIGKFISPNEIEVETKDGRKLVYFEKCIIAAGSQSVKLPGFPWDDPRMMDSTGALVLDDVPKKLLVVGGGIIGLEMACVYDGLGSEVTVVEMLDQLMPGTDPDLVKPLATRLNKRYAGIHLKVKVSKIEATKEGLKATFEGEKAPEAQVYDRVLVAVGRSPNGKKIDAEKAGVQVTERGFIPVDKQMRTNVPNIFAIGDIVGNPMLAHKATHEGKVAAEVCAGQKSEFVARVIPSVAYTDPEVAWVGVTESEAKKNDLKIGVGKFPYAASGRAIGIGRTEGFTKLIFDEATHRIIGAGIVGPNAGDLISEVALAIEMGAEAADIGLTVHPHPTLSESVGMAAEVYEGTITDLYIPKRK
;
A
#
# COMPACT_ATOMS: atom_id res chain seq x y z
N MET A 1 -38.25 -16.54 -30.55
CA MET A 1 -36.94 -16.60 -29.86
C MET A 1 -35.94 -15.81 -30.68
N ALA A 2 -35.28 -14.84 -30.09
CA ALA A 2 -34.21 -14.08 -30.75
C ALA A 2 -32.91 -14.86 -30.61
N THR A 3 -32.03 -14.82 -31.62
CA THR A 3 -30.70 -15.43 -31.56
C THR A 3 -29.66 -14.32 -31.43
N SER A 4 -28.69 -14.50 -30.54
CA SER A 4 -27.55 -13.60 -30.33
C SER A 4 -26.26 -14.32 -30.68
N GLU A 5 -25.38 -13.67 -31.46
CA GLU A 5 -24.03 -14.15 -31.71
C GLU A 5 -23.10 -13.70 -30.60
N VAL A 6 -22.37 -14.64 -29.98
CA VAL A 6 -21.28 -14.32 -29.07
C VAL A 6 -19.99 -14.34 -29.87
N LYS A 7 -19.26 -13.22 -29.81
CA LYS A 7 -17.99 -13.01 -30.52
C LYS A 7 -16.85 -12.90 -29.53
N VAL A 8 -15.66 -13.26 -30.00
CA VAL A 8 -14.40 -13.02 -29.27
C VAL A 8 -14.28 -11.52 -29.01
N PRO A 9 -14.20 -11.08 -27.72
CA PRO A 9 -13.99 -9.68 -27.37
C PRO A 9 -12.61 -9.19 -27.82
N ASP A 10 -12.34 -7.90 -27.63
CA ASP A 10 -10.99 -7.35 -27.79
C ASP A 10 -10.01 -8.06 -26.84
N ILE A 11 -9.13 -8.85 -27.41
CA ILE A 11 -8.09 -9.64 -26.75
C ILE A 11 -6.71 -8.99 -26.90
N GLY A 12 -6.67 -7.70 -27.22
CA GLY A 12 -5.45 -6.93 -27.48
C GLY A 12 -4.86 -7.23 -28.85
N ASN A 13 -3.55 -7.07 -29.01
CA ASN A 13 -2.87 -7.23 -30.31
C ASN A 13 -2.62 -8.69 -30.72
N TYR A 14 -3.41 -9.65 -30.21
CA TYR A 14 -3.25 -11.06 -30.53
C TYR A 14 -4.17 -11.48 -31.67
N THR A 15 -3.59 -12.18 -32.63
CA THR A 15 -4.29 -12.79 -33.76
C THR A 15 -3.95 -14.28 -33.82
N ASN A 16 -4.89 -15.12 -34.29
CA ASN A 16 -4.70 -16.56 -34.46
C ASN A 16 -4.33 -17.27 -33.15
N ILE A 17 -5.16 -17.08 -32.11
CA ILE A 17 -4.98 -17.74 -30.82
C ILE A 17 -5.70 -19.09 -30.83
N PRO A 18 -5.04 -20.21 -30.44
CA PRO A 18 -5.67 -21.53 -30.44
C PRO A 18 -6.72 -21.65 -29.34
N VAL A 19 -7.84 -22.25 -29.68
CA VAL A 19 -8.86 -22.73 -28.74
C VAL A 19 -8.36 -24.00 -28.08
N ILE A 20 -8.15 -23.98 -26.78
CA ILE A 20 -7.66 -25.15 -26.03
C ILE A 20 -8.76 -25.96 -25.37
N GLU A 21 -9.93 -25.34 -25.13
CA GLU A 21 -11.07 -26.02 -24.52
C GLU A 21 -12.39 -25.38 -24.99
N VAL A 22 -13.43 -26.20 -25.18
CA VAL A 22 -14.81 -25.78 -25.43
C VAL A 22 -15.66 -26.21 -24.23
N LEU A 23 -16.14 -25.23 -23.45
CA LEU A 23 -16.79 -25.43 -22.15
C LEU A 23 -18.31 -25.71 -22.26
N VAL A 24 -18.89 -25.52 -23.43
CA VAL A 24 -20.36 -25.66 -23.66
C VAL A 24 -20.65 -26.43 -24.95
N LYS A 25 -21.84 -27.01 -25.04
CA LYS A 25 -22.38 -27.71 -26.23
C LYS A 25 -23.76 -27.21 -26.57
N ALA A 26 -24.22 -27.52 -27.78
CA ALA A 26 -25.60 -27.22 -28.19
C ALA A 26 -26.61 -27.85 -27.22
N GLY A 27 -27.57 -27.06 -26.77
CA GLY A 27 -28.58 -27.41 -25.78
C GLY A 27 -28.25 -27.00 -24.34
N ASP A 28 -27.03 -26.58 -24.03
CA ASP A 28 -26.68 -26.12 -22.71
C ASP A 28 -27.30 -24.75 -22.40
N THR A 29 -27.76 -24.56 -21.17
CA THR A 29 -28.23 -23.25 -20.69
C THR A 29 -27.06 -22.50 -20.10
N VAL A 30 -26.81 -21.28 -20.57
CA VAL A 30 -25.71 -20.41 -20.11
C VAL A 30 -26.25 -19.12 -19.51
N THR A 31 -25.53 -18.63 -18.51
CA THR A 31 -25.77 -17.30 -17.92
C THR A 31 -24.91 -16.26 -18.61
N LYS A 32 -25.28 -14.99 -18.48
CA LYS A 32 -24.41 -13.89 -18.89
C LYS A 32 -23.09 -13.97 -18.12
N ASP A 33 -21.97 -13.69 -18.80
CA ASP A 33 -20.60 -13.73 -18.31
C ASP A 33 -20.07 -15.15 -17.97
N GLN A 34 -20.77 -16.21 -18.32
CA GLN A 34 -20.28 -17.59 -18.23
C GLN A 34 -19.31 -17.89 -19.38
N GLY A 35 -18.15 -18.51 -19.08
CA GLY A 35 -17.17 -18.95 -20.08
C GLY A 35 -17.75 -19.96 -21.08
N LEU A 36 -17.52 -19.74 -22.36
CA LEU A 36 -17.96 -20.63 -23.46
C LEU A 36 -16.81 -21.45 -24.04
N ILE A 37 -15.65 -20.86 -24.18
CA ILE A 37 -14.43 -21.48 -24.67
C ILE A 37 -13.22 -20.93 -23.90
N THR A 38 -12.13 -21.70 -23.88
CA THR A 38 -10.84 -21.27 -23.36
C THR A 38 -9.83 -21.16 -24.51
N VAL A 39 -9.10 -20.06 -24.57
CA VAL A 39 -8.03 -19.79 -25.54
C VAL A 39 -6.71 -19.58 -24.85
N GLU A 40 -5.60 -19.95 -25.47
CA GLU A 40 -4.26 -19.81 -24.91
C GLU A 40 -3.35 -18.98 -25.83
N SER A 41 -2.84 -17.90 -25.30
CA SER A 41 -1.78 -17.10 -25.93
C SER A 41 -0.42 -17.41 -25.32
N ASP A 42 0.66 -16.98 -25.93
CA ASP A 42 2.05 -17.14 -25.42
C ASP A 42 2.26 -16.63 -23.97
N LYS A 43 1.28 -15.92 -23.40
CA LYS A 43 1.41 -15.25 -22.11
C LYS A 43 0.28 -15.52 -21.11
N ALA A 44 -0.87 -15.97 -21.57
CA ALA A 44 -2.03 -16.18 -20.69
C ALA A 44 -3.09 -17.07 -21.33
N THR A 45 -3.79 -17.84 -20.49
CA THR A 45 -5.02 -18.54 -20.81
C THR A 45 -6.21 -17.63 -20.48
N MET A 46 -7.18 -17.50 -21.39
CA MET A 46 -8.35 -16.64 -21.22
C MET A 46 -9.63 -17.37 -21.58
N GLU A 47 -10.72 -17.12 -20.85
CA GLU A 47 -12.05 -17.59 -21.22
C GLU A 47 -12.81 -16.51 -22.01
N VAL A 48 -13.51 -16.91 -23.06
CA VAL A 48 -14.44 -16.04 -23.80
C VAL A 48 -15.84 -16.16 -23.17
N PRO A 49 -16.34 -15.09 -22.50
CA PRO A 49 -17.61 -15.15 -21.80
C PRO A 49 -18.82 -14.96 -22.72
N SER A 50 -19.96 -15.52 -22.33
CA SER A 50 -21.23 -15.24 -22.97
C SER A 50 -21.69 -13.81 -22.71
N THR A 51 -22.07 -13.10 -23.75
CA THR A 51 -22.63 -11.73 -23.64
C THR A 51 -24.11 -11.69 -23.23
N VAL A 52 -24.81 -12.85 -23.29
CA VAL A 52 -26.23 -12.98 -22.99
C VAL A 52 -26.52 -14.28 -22.24
N ALA A 53 -27.63 -14.32 -21.51
CA ALA A 53 -28.17 -15.57 -20.95
C ALA A 53 -29.14 -16.22 -21.95
N GLY A 54 -29.13 -17.56 -22.05
CA GLY A 54 -30.01 -18.29 -22.96
C GLY A 54 -29.56 -19.73 -23.16
N VAL A 55 -30.08 -20.38 -24.20
CA VAL A 55 -29.71 -21.74 -24.55
C VAL A 55 -28.78 -21.73 -25.77
N VAL A 56 -27.64 -22.41 -25.66
CA VAL A 56 -26.68 -22.54 -26.76
C VAL A 56 -27.32 -23.30 -27.91
N LYS A 57 -27.54 -22.61 -29.03
CA LYS A 57 -28.06 -23.23 -30.24
C LYS A 57 -27.01 -23.98 -31.02
N GLU A 58 -25.82 -23.35 -31.14
CA GLU A 58 -24.71 -23.89 -31.91
C GLU A 58 -23.38 -23.31 -31.39
N VAL A 59 -22.34 -24.14 -31.27
CA VAL A 59 -20.98 -23.73 -31.06
C VAL A 59 -20.26 -23.73 -32.42
N LYS A 60 -19.58 -22.63 -32.76
CA LYS A 60 -18.98 -22.38 -34.07
C LYS A 60 -17.48 -22.69 -34.16
N VAL A 61 -16.88 -23.06 -33.05
CA VAL A 61 -15.43 -23.31 -32.95
C VAL A 61 -15.16 -24.65 -32.28
N ASN A 62 -14.03 -25.27 -32.61
CA ASN A 62 -13.59 -26.53 -32.03
C ASN A 62 -12.23 -26.34 -31.34
N VAL A 63 -11.85 -27.30 -30.49
CA VAL A 63 -10.50 -27.34 -29.91
C VAL A 63 -9.48 -27.47 -31.02
N GLY A 64 -8.48 -26.58 -31.04
CA GLY A 64 -7.45 -26.47 -32.04
C GLY A 64 -7.69 -25.44 -33.14
N ASP A 65 -8.90 -24.82 -33.20
CA ASP A 65 -9.16 -23.72 -34.12
C ASP A 65 -8.39 -22.46 -33.70
N GLU A 66 -7.82 -21.75 -34.67
CA GLU A 66 -7.19 -20.45 -34.44
C GLU A 66 -8.22 -19.33 -34.60
N ILE A 67 -8.41 -18.54 -33.56
CA ILE A 67 -9.40 -17.45 -33.56
C ILE A 67 -8.76 -16.09 -33.28
N SER A 68 -9.42 -15.04 -33.75
CA SER A 68 -9.05 -13.63 -33.54
C SER A 68 -10.26 -12.84 -33.06
N GLU A 69 -10.04 -11.59 -32.64
CA GLU A 69 -11.12 -10.67 -32.24
C GLU A 69 -12.25 -10.64 -33.29
N GLY A 70 -13.50 -10.65 -32.80
CA GLY A 70 -14.70 -10.58 -33.64
C GLY A 70 -15.17 -11.90 -34.24
N VAL A 71 -14.42 -13.01 -34.12
CA VAL A 71 -14.86 -14.36 -34.56
C VAL A 71 -16.04 -14.81 -33.72
N VAL A 72 -17.10 -15.34 -34.38
CA VAL A 72 -18.28 -15.86 -33.69
C VAL A 72 -17.97 -17.22 -33.08
N VAL A 73 -18.10 -17.37 -31.77
CA VAL A 73 -17.80 -18.62 -31.04
C VAL A 73 -19.03 -19.46 -30.74
N ALA A 74 -20.17 -18.81 -30.52
CA ALA A 74 -21.45 -19.51 -30.30
C ALA A 74 -22.67 -18.68 -30.72
N ILE A 75 -23.77 -19.34 -30.99
CA ILE A 75 -25.08 -18.74 -31.20
C ILE A 75 -25.99 -19.16 -30.04
N ILE A 76 -26.57 -18.17 -29.33
CA ILE A 76 -27.43 -18.39 -28.17
C ILE A 76 -28.85 -17.94 -28.48
N GLU A 77 -29.84 -18.79 -28.19
CA GLU A 77 -31.25 -18.44 -28.23
C GLU A 77 -31.68 -17.79 -26.91
N THR A 78 -32.24 -16.57 -26.99
CA THR A 78 -32.70 -15.80 -25.83
C THR A 78 -34.22 -15.68 -25.82
N ASP A 79 -34.84 -15.92 -24.66
CA ASP A 79 -36.27 -15.77 -24.43
C ASP A 79 -36.70 -14.38 -23.93
N ILE A 80 -35.87 -13.35 -24.05
CA ILE A 80 -36.10 -12.05 -23.38
C ILE A 80 -36.30 -10.93 -24.42
N PRO A 81 -37.37 -10.08 -24.27
CA PRO A 81 -37.48 -8.80 -24.99
C PRO A 81 -36.39 -7.84 -24.57
N ALA A 82 -36.00 -6.93 -25.48
CA ALA A 82 -34.90 -5.97 -25.35
C ALA A 82 -34.81 -5.23 -23.98
N PRO A 83 -33.61 -4.93 -23.47
CA PRO A 83 -33.41 -4.42 -22.13
C PRO A 83 -33.86 -2.98 -21.97
N THR A 84 -34.79 -2.75 -21.04
CA THR A 84 -34.97 -1.46 -20.39
C THR A 84 -33.86 -1.29 -19.32
N ALA A 85 -33.38 -0.06 -19.20
CA ALA A 85 -32.23 0.37 -18.38
C ALA A 85 -32.18 -0.26 -16.99
N ALA A 86 -30.97 -0.61 -16.56
CA ALA A 86 -30.65 -1.18 -15.26
C ALA A 86 -31.05 -0.25 -14.10
N PRO A 87 -31.65 -0.75 -13.00
CA PRO A 87 -31.85 0.03 -11.79
C PRO A 87 -30.54 0.12 -10.99
N SER A 88 -30.38 1.27 -10.33
CA SER A 88 -29.23 1.63 -9.50
C SER A 88 -29.08 0.72 -8.26
N PRO A 89 -27.90 0.67 -7.60
CA PRO A 89 -27.58 -0.29 -6.53
C PRO A 89 -28.29 -0.09 -5.18
N ALA A 90 -29.34 0.71 -5.09
CA ALA A 90 -29.98 1.10 -3.82
C ALA A 90 -31.04 0.14 -3.28
N GLU A 91 -31.37 -0.98 -3.94
CA GLU A 91 -32.48 -1.87 -3.54
C GLU A 91 -32.07 -3.32 -3.26
N ARG A 92 -30.96 -3.56 -2.62
CA ARG A 92 -30.67 -4.88 -2.04
C ARG A 92 -30.64 -4.80 -0.52
N GLY A 93 -31.78 -5.05 0.10
CA GLY A 93 -31.87 -5.14 1.54
C GLY A 93 -33.27 -5.36 2.07
N LYS A 94 -33.94 -6.46 1.72
CA LYS A 94 -35.04 -7.00 2.51
C LYS A 94 -34.99 -8.53 2.50
N VAL A 95 -34.43 -9.06 3.58
CA VAL A 95 -34.63 -10.46 3.98
C VAL A 95 -35.83 -10.51 4.92
N PRO A 96 -36.73 -11.51 4.85
CA PRO A 96 -37.95 -11.57 5.64
C PRO A 96 -37.65 -11.75 7.13
N LYS A 97 -38.39 -11.02 7.97
CA LYS A 97 -38.41 -11.16 9.43
C LYS A 97 -39.02 -12.50 9.84
N ALA A 98 -38.34 -13.21 10.73
CA ALA A 98 -38.97 -14.18 11.61
C ALA A 98 -39.30 -13.49 12.94
N ASP A 99 -40.54 -13.66 13.40
CA ASP A 99 -41.08 -13.11 14.67
C ASP A 99 -40.47 -13.80 15.88
N GLY A 100 -40.21 -13.02 16.93
CA GLY A 100 -39.94 -13.57 18.27
C GLY A 100 -39.30 -12.59 19.26
N GLY A 101 -40.09 -11.77 19.91
CA GLY A 101 -40.05 -11.41 21.34
C GLY A 101 -38.87 -10.61 21.93
N ALA A 102 -39.12 -9.33 22.07
CA ALA A 102 -38.80 -8.39 23.18
C ALA A 102 -37.63 -8.65 24.15
N SER A 103 -36.69 -7.72 24.24
CA SER A 103 -36.55 -6.79 25.38
C SER A 103 -35.47 -5.74 25.08
N ASP A 104 -35.84 -4.49 25.36
CA ASP A 104 -34.98 -3.30 25.30
C ASP A 104 -33.79 -3.41 26.28
N SER A 105 -32.59 -3.18 25.79
CA SER A 105 -31.56 -2.47 26.53
C SER A 105 -30.63 -1.76 25.55
N GLN A 106 -30.77 -0.45 25.48
CA GLN A 106 -29.86 0.45 24.80
C GLN A 106 -28.51 0.41 25.54
N SER A 107 -27.50 -0.18 24.95
CA SER A 107 -26.10 0.06 25.28
C SER A 107 -25.39 0.73 24.11
N LYS A 108 -25.05 1.98 24.32
CA LYS A 108 -24.22 2.83 23.48
C LYS A 108 -22.84 2.15 23.28
N PRO A 109 -22.29 2.08 22.08
CA PRO A 109 -20.94 1.55 21.91
C PRO A 109 -19.89 2.46 22.58
N PRO A 110 -18.81 1.91 23.14
CA PRO A 110 -17.74 2.70 23.73
C PRO A 110 -16.98 3.47 22.65
N SER A 111 -16.81 4.76 22.92
CA SER A 111 -16.05 5.70 22.11
C SER A 111 -14.56 5.33 22.11
N ALA A 112 -13.95 5.32 20.91
CA ALA A 112 -12.51 5.27 20.75
C ALA A 112 -11.81 6.39 21.52
N PRO A 113 -10.59 6.16 22.06
CA PRO A 113 -9.87 7.17 22.83
C PRO A 113 -9.47 8.33 21.93
N ALA A 114 -9.89 9.53 22.33
CA ALA A 114 -9.55 10.80 21.69
C ALA A 114 -8.09 11.15 21.98
N GLY A 115 -7.28 11.14 20.97
CA GLY A 115 -5.92 11.68 20.95
C GLY A 115 -5.78 12.81 19.95
N ALA A 116 -6.49 13.91 20.12
CA ALA A 116 -6.17 15.28 19.72
C ALA A 116 -7.40 16.16 19.96
N ALA A 117 -7.28 17.16 20.82
CA ALA A 117 -8.33 18.08 21.16
C ALA A 117 -8.83 18.83 19.92
N SER A 118 -10.12 18.65 19.61
CA SER A 118 -10.85 19.55 18.72
C SER A 118 -11.33 20.75 19.54
N PRO A 119 -11.21 21.99 19.06
CA PRO A 119 -11.84 23.14 19.67
C PRO A 119 -13.36 23.10 19.40
N ALA A 120 -14.10 23.51 20.42
CA ALA A 120 -15.55 23.52 20.50
C ALA A 120 -16.21 24.24 19.31
N SER A 121 -17.31 23.64 18.84
CA SER A 121 -18.26 24.24 17.92
C SER A 121 -19.01 25.40 18.60
N GLY A 122 -18.60 26.63 18.31
CA GLY A 122 -19.39 27.82 18.51
C GLY A 122 -19.86 28.32 17.14
N GLY A 123 -21.13 28.16 16.83
CA GLY A 123 -21.71 28.73 15.63
C GLY A 123 -21.65 30.26 15.67
N SER A 124 -20.94 30.83 14.72
CA SER A 124 -21.18 32.18 14.22
C SER A 124 -21.01 32.11 12.69
N GLU A 125 -22.03 32.55 11.98
CA GLU A 125 -21.93 32.88 10.56
C GLU A 125 -20.87 33.95 10.39
N GLY A 126 -19.62 33.52 10.27
CA GLY A 126 -18.47 34.39 10.01
C GLY A 126 -18.21 34.44 8.52
N ASN A 127 -18.31 35.65 7.95
CA ASN A 127 -17.91 36.07 6.63
C ASN A 127 -16.86 35.12 5.97
N LEU A 128 -17.28 34.41 4.92
CA LEU A 128 -16.37 33.75 3.99
C LEU A 128 -15.33 34.77 3.51
N PRO A 129 -14.05 34.50 3.57
CA PRO A 129 -13.04 35.39 3.01
C PRO A 129 -13.35 35.57 1.53
N LYS A 130 -13.48 36.84 1.10
CA LYS A 130 -13.63 37.17 -0.30
C LYS A 130 -12.53 36.49 -1.09
N ALA A 131 -12.93 35.72 -2.13
CA ALA A 131 -12.01 35.10 -3.07
C ALA A 131 -10.95 36.13 -3.49
N ALA A 132 -9.67 35.74 -3.42
CA ALA A 132 -8.60 36.53 -4.01
C ALA A 132 -8.92 36.74 -5.51
N PRO A 133 -8.54 37.85 -6.12
CA PRO A 133 -8.86 38.12 -7.52
C PRO A 133 -8.28 36.98 -8.39
N SER A 134 -9.13 36.44 -9.28
CA SER A 134 -8.70 35.50 -10.32
C SER A 134 -7.63 36.18 -11.19
N SER A 135 -6.68 35.38 -11.71
CA SER A 135 -5.72 35.91 -12.68
C SER A 135 -6.48 36.52 -13.86
N SER A 136 -6.01 37.64 -14.40
CA SER A 136 -6.61 38.24 -15.59
C SER A 136 -6.36 37.44 -16.87
N ARG A 137 -5.57 36.33 -16.75
CA ARG A 137 -5.21 35.42 -17.84
C ARG A 137 -6.30 34.34 -18.01
N LYS A 138 -6.72 34.11 -19.25
CA LYS A 138 -7.59 32.97 -19.56
C LYS A 138 -6.87 31.67 -19.27
N ALA A 139 -7.55 30.70 -18.62
CA ALA A 139 -7.00 29.39 -18.35
C ALA A 139 -6.66 28.66 -19.65
N ASP A 140 -5.53 27.97 -19.66
CA ASP A 140 -5.12 27.11 -20.77
C ASP A 140 -5.87 25.75 -20.73
N ILE A 141 -6.26 25.31 -19.53
CA ILE A 141 -7.00 24.07 -19.29
C ILE A 141 -8.05 24.33 -18.20
N GLU A 142 -9.28 23.86 -18.42
CA GLU A 142 -10.37 23.93 -17.45
C GLU A 142 -10.86 22.52 -17.11
N CYS A 143 -11.11 22.24 -15.82
CA CYS A 143 -11.60 20.95 -15.36
C CYS A 143 -12.53 21.07 -14.14
N GLN A 144 -13.32 20.03 -13.90
CA GLN A 144 -14.13 19.92 -12.69
C GLN A 144 -13.29 19.47 -11.50
N VAL A 145 -12.41 18.49 -11.71
CA VAL A 145 -11.51 17.97 -10.66
C VAL A 145 -10.06 18.04 -11.13
N CYS A 146 -9.24 18.79 -10.42
CA CYS A 146 -7.80 18.81 -10.59
C CYS A 146 -7.15 18.00 -9.47
N VAL A 147 -6.25 17.06 -9.81
CA VAL A 147 -5.46 16.31 -8.85
C VAL A 147 -4.00 16.72 -8.95
N LEU A 148 -3.41 17.21 -7.86
CA LEU A 148 -2.02 17.67 -7.81
C LEU A 148 -1.12 16.59 -7.20
N GLY A 149 -0.41 15.86 -8.06
CA GLY A 149 0.46 14.72 -7.72
C GLY A 149 -0.17 13.37 -8.08
N SER A 150 0.63 12.48 -8.69
CA SER A 150 0.19 11.17 -9.18
C SER A 150 0.71 9.99 -8.35
N GLY A 151 1.00 10.18 -7.07
CA GLY A 151 1.26 9.06 -6.15
C GLY A 151 0.04 8.14 -6.01
N PRO A 152 0.12 7.04 -5.21
CA PRO A 152 -0.99 6.07 -5.07
C PRO A 152 -2.34 6.71 -4.77
N GLY A 153 -2.42 7.65 -3.87
CA GLY A 153 -3.65 8.40 -3.61
C GLY A 153 -4.07 9.27 -4.80
N GLY A 154 -3.11 9.93 -5.46
CA GLY A 154 -3.39 10.87 -6.53
C GLY A 154 -3.92 10.22 -7.80
N TYR A 155 -3.26 9.16 -8.32
CA TYR A 155 -3.81 8.46 -9.50
C TYR A 155 -5.14 7.76 -9.17
N THR A 156 -5.29 7.22 -7.95
CA THR A 156 -6.56 6.62 -7.52
C THR A 156 -7.68 7.67 -7.48
N ALA A 157 -7.41 8.85 -6.91
CA ALA A 157 -8.38 9.94 -6.88
C ALA A 157 -8.77 10.41 -8.29
N ALA A 158 -7.77 10.57 -9.18
CA ALA A 158 -8.02 10.99 -10.56
C ALA A 158 -8.84 9.94 -11.34
N PHE A 159 -8.52 8.66 -11.21
CA PHE A 159 -9.25 7.57 -11.87
C PHE A 159 -10.69 7.48 -11.34
N ARG A 160 -10.86 7.53 -10.01
CA ARG A 160 -12.17 7.49 -9.40
C ARG A 160 -13.04 8.70 -9.77
N ALA A 161 -12.48 9.90 -9.82
CA ALA A 161 -13.18 11.10 -10.26
C ALA A 161 -13.65 10.96 -11.72
N ALA A 162 -12.78 10.48 -12.61
CA ALA A 162 -13.12 10.23 -14.01
C ALA A 162 -14.19 9.14 -14.16
N ASP A 163 -14.10 8.03 -13.40
CA ASP A 163 -15.11 6.95 -13.38
C ASP A 163 -16.48 7.45 -12.89
N LEU A 164 -16.50 8.52 -12.08
CA LEU A 164 -17.70 9.21 -11.63
C LEU A 164 -18.17 10.33 -12.61
N GLY A 165 -17.60 10.37 -13.81
CA GLY A 165 -18.02 11.28 -14.89
C GLY A 165 -17.45 12.71 -14.77
N GLN A 166 -16.48 12.95 -13.88
CA GLN A 166 -15.88 14.28 -13.75
C GLN A 166 -14.82 14.51 -14.84
N ASN A 167 -14.83 15.68 -15.47
CA ASN A 167 -13.72 16.14 -16.30
C ASN A 167 -12.48 16.35 -15.40
N THR A 168 -11.48 15.47 -15.54
CA THR A 168 -10.37 15.35 -14.59
C THR A 168 -9.02 15.70 -15.24
N VAL A 169 -8.25 16.53 -14.54
CA VAL A 169 -6.84 16.83 -14.85
C VAL A 169 -5.95 16.29 -13.74
N LEU A 170 -4.85 15.63 -14.12
CA LEU A 170 -3.82 15.14 -13.22
C LEU A 170 -2.51 15.87 -13.50
N ILE A 171 -1.99 16.59 -12.50
CA ILE A 171 -0.71 17.30 -12.60
C ILE A 171 0.37 16.46 -11.94
N GLU A 172 1.45 16.15 -12.68
CA GLU A 172 2.57 15.37 -12.16
C GLU A 172 3.92 15.99 -12.58
N ARG A 173 4.83 16.14 -11.62
CA ARG A 173 6.17 16.72 -11.87
C ARG A 173 7.15 15.76 -12.54
N TYR A 174 6.97 14.46 -12.33
CA TYR A 174 7.83 13.42 -12.91
C TYR A 174 7.33 13.01 -14.30
N ALA A 175 8.22 12.37 -15.08
CA ALA A 175 7.91 11.90 -16.43
C ALA A 175 6.85 10.78 -16.45
N THR A 176 6.73 10.03 -15.36
CA THR A 176 5.86 8.87 -15.23
C THR A 176 4.90 9.04 -14.04
N LEU A 177 3.71 8.47 -14.16
CA LEU A 177 2.73 8.41 -13.07
C LEU A 177 3.20 7.43 -11.98
N GLY A 178 2.59 7.49 -10.79
CA GLY A 178 2.86 6.58 -9.68
C GLY A 178 3.61 7.20 -8.51
N GLY A 179 4.11 8.43 -8.66
CA GLY A 179 4.79 9.19 -7.61
C GLY A 179 6.02 8.45 -7.05
N VAL A 180 6.35 8.75 -5.80
CA VAL A 180 7.50 8.12 -5.10
C VAL A 180 7.32 6.61 -4.98
N CYS A 181 6.13 6.13 -4.61
CA CYS A 181 5.88 4.72 -4.33
C CYS A 181 6.27 3.80 -5.51
N LEU A 182 5.78 4.10 -6.72
CA LEU A 182 6.04 3.25 -7.88
C LEU A 182 7.42 3.47 -8.47
N ASN A 183 7.87 4.71 -8.53
CA ASN A 183 9.09 5.04 -9.24
C ASN A 183 10.37 4.85 -8.42
N VAL A 184 10.36 5.25 -7.14
CA VAL A 184 11.56 5.33 -6.29
C VAL A 184 11.26 4.98 -4.82
N GLY A 185 10.33 4.07 -4.58
CA GLY A 185 9.90 3.69 -3.23
C GLY A 185 9.49 2.22 -3.13
N CYS A 186 8.21 1.97 -2.82
CA CYS A 186 7.68 0.65 -2.47
C CYS A 186 7.96 -0.41 -3.54
N ILE A 187 7.74 -0.10 -4.82
CA ILE A 187 7.85 -1.10 -5.88
C ILE A 187 9.30 -1.51 -6.13
N PRO A 188 10.23 -0.58 -6.44
CA PRO A 188 11.62 -0.98 -6.65
C PRO A 188 12.26 -1.60 -5.40
N SER A 189 11.90 -1.16 -4.18
CA SER A 189 12.45 -1.75 -2.96
C SER A 189 12.01 -3.21 -2.78
N LYS A 190 10.73 -3.55 -3.05
CA LYS A 190 10.23 -4.92 -2.94
C LYS A 190 10.82 -5.83 -4.01
N ALA A 191 11.06 -5.32 -5.22
CA ALA A 191 11.78 -6.07 -6.25
C ALA A 191 13.22 -6.42 -5.82
N LEU A 192 13.93 -5.48 -5.19
CA LEU A 192 15.29 -5.72 -4.69
C LEU A 192 15.32 -6.60 -3.44
N LEU A 193 14.37 -6.43 -2.51
CA LEU A 193 14.21 -7.30 -1.34
C LEU A 193 13.95 -8.74 -1.74
N HIS A 194 13.13 -8.97 -2.78
CA HIS A 194 12.93 -10.31 -3.33
C HIS A 194 14.24 -10.93 -3.85
N ALA A 195 15.05 -10.16 -4.58
CA ALA A 195 16.35 -10.63 -5.06
C ALA A 195 17.33 -10.96 -3.91
N SER A 196 17.38 -10.09 -2.89
CA SER A 196 18.18 -10.32 -1.67
C SER A 196 17.73 -11.59 -0.94
N ARG A 197 16.41 -11.79 -0.79
CA ARG A 197 15.85 -12.99 -0.15
C ARG A 197 16.20 -14.27 -0.93
N LEU A 198 16.16 -14.25 -2.26
CA LEU A 198 16.54 -15.39 -3.10
C LEU A 198 17.99 -15.81 -2.87
N ILE A 199 18.91 -14.84 -2.73
CA ILE A 199 20.31 -15.10 -2.42
C ILE A 199 20.44 -15.73 -1.02
N ASP A 200 19.74 -15.20 -0.04
CA ASP A 200 19.74 -15.70 1.34
C ASP A 200 19.18 -17.13 1.41
N GLU A 201 18.05 -17.41 0.78
CA GLU A 201 17.44 -18.74 0.72
C GLU A 201 18.40 -19.77 0.05
N ALA A 202 19.05 -19.38 -1.04
CA ALA A 202 20.04 -20.22 -1.73
C ALA A 202 21.26 -20.53 -0.85
N SER A 203 21.72 -19.58 -0.03
CA SER A 203 22.86 -19.79 0.88
C SER A 203 22.56 -20.77 2.02
N HIS A 204 21.28 -20.85 2.43
CA HIS A 204 20.82 -21.78 3.48
C HIS A 204 20.30 -23.12 2.95
N ALA A 205 20.23 -23.30 1.63
CA ALA A 205 19.72 -24.53 1.01
C ALA A 205 20.59 -25.78 1.34
N SER A 206 21.87 -25.58 1.71
CA SER A 206 22.74 -26.65 2.18
C SER A 206 22.22 -27.34 3.44
N ASP A 207 21.47 -26.65 4.29
CA ASP A 207 20.89 -27.20 5.53
C ASP A 207 19.85 -28.29 5.24
N ILE A 208 19.26 -28.26 4.04
CA ILE A 208 18.31 -29.25 3.55
C ILE A 208 18.90 -30.18 2.46
N GLY A 209 20.24 -30.15 2.29
CA GLY A 209 20.95 -31.04 1.37
C GLY A 209 21.04 -30.54 -0.09
N ILE A 210 20.72 -29.27 -0.37
CA ILE A 210 20.84 -28.68 -1.70
C ILE A 210 21.97 -27.65 -1.67
N THR A 211 23.03 -27.89 -2.45
CA THR A 211 24.20 -26.99 -2.47
C THR A 211 24.21 -26.17 -3.75
N PHE A 212 24.22 -24.84 -3.62
CA PHE A 212 24.51 -23.89 -4.70
C PHE A 212 25.96 -23.41 -4.58
N GLY A 213 26.54 -22.98 -5.71
CA GLY A 213 27.80 -22.24 -5.69
C GLY A 213 27.59 -20.78 -5.25
N GLU A 214 28.69 -20.06 -5.02
CA GLU A 214 28.65 -18.63 -4.72
C GLU A 214 27.87 -17.86 -5.79
N PRO A 215 26.95 -16.98 -5.41
CA PRO A 215 26.13 -16.25 -6.35
C PRO A 215 26.98 -15.24 -7.16
N LYS A 216 26.81 -15.26 -8.48
CA LYS A 216 27.38 -14.24 -9.36
C LYS A 216 26.31 -13.20 -9.68
N ILE A 217 26.42 -12.03 -9.07
CA ILE A 217 25.44 -10.96 -9.23
C ILE A 217 25.84 -10.10 -10.45
N ASP A 218 24.98 -10.09 -11.47
CA ASP A 218 25.06 -9.16 -12.59
C ASP A 218 24.24 -7.90 -12.22
N LEU A 219 24.91 -6.93 -11.58
CA LEU A 219 24.25 -5.74 -11.05
C LEU A 219 23.46 -4.95 -12.12
N PRO A 220 23.99 -4.72 -13.34
CA PRO A 220 23.23 -4.11 -14.43
C PRO A 220 21.92 -4.84 -14.76
N LYS A 221 21.92 -6.17 -14.78
CA LYS A 221 20.71 -6.95 -15.03
C LYS A 221 19.71 -6.87 -13.88
N LEU A 222 20.20 -6.85 -12.62
CA LEU A 222 19.34 -6.68 -11.45
C LEU A 222 18.68 -5.30 -11.46
N ALA A 223 19.44 -4.25 -11.75
CA ALA A 223 18.90 -2.90 -11.92
C ALA A 223 17.87 -2.85 -13.06
N ALA A 224 18.18 -3.44 -14.21
CA ALA A 224 17.25 -3.53 -15.35
C ALA A 224 15.97 -4.31 -15.02
N PHE A 225 16.05 -5.39 -14.24
CA PHE A 225 14.88 -6.11 -13.74
C PHE A 225 13.98 -5.20 -12.89
N LYS A 226 14.55 -4.52 -11.91
CA LYS A 226 13.85 -3.54 -11.06
C LYS A 226 13.17 -2.46 -11.92
N ASP A 227 13.91 -1.89 -12.90
CA ASP A 227 13.38 -0.84 -13.76
C ASP A 227 12.26 -1.35 -14.68
N LYS A 228 12.35 -2.59 -15.16
CA LYS A 228 11.28 -3.24 -15.92
C LYS A 228 10.00 -3.38 -15.11
N VAL A 229 10.09 -3.78 -13.83
CA VAL A 229 8.92 -3.86 -12.93
C VAL A 229 8.26 -2.49 -12.77
N VAL A 230 9.07 -1.44 -12.53
CA VAL A 230 8.58 -0.06 -12.44
C VAL A 230 7.92 0.38 -13.75
N ALA A 231 8.58 0.15 -14.90
CA ALA A 231 8.07 0.53 -16.20
C ALA A 231 6.74 -0.15 -16.55
N GLN A 232 6.59 -1.43 -16.20
CA GLN A 232 5.36 -2.18 -16.43
C GLN A 232 4.18 -1.55 -15.67
N LEU A 233 4.37 -1.22 -14.38
CA LEU A 233 3.32 -0.63 -13.55
C LEU A 233 3.00 0.81 -13.95
N THR A 234 4.02 1.63 -14.17
CA THR A 234 3.81 3.04 -14.60
C THR A 234 3.20 3.14 -15.99
N GLY A 235 3.57 2.23 -16.91
CA GLY A 235 2.96 2.09 -18.24
C GLY A 235 1.48 1.69 -18.15
N GLY A 236 1.14 0.77 -17.24
CA GLY A 236 -0.24 0.40 -16.94
C GLY A 236 -1.06 1.59 -16.45
N LEU A 237 -0.52 2.40 -15.52
CA LEU A 237 -1.19 3.62 -15.07
C LEU A 237 -1.43 4.62 -16.20
N ALA A 238 -0.44 4.84 -17.07
CA ALA A 238 -0.57 5.74 -18.21
C ALA A 238 -1.69 5.28 -19.16
N SER A 239 -1.75 3.97 -19.45
CA SER A 239 -2.81 3.36 -20.27
C SER A 239 -4.19 3.54 -19.63
N MET A 240 -4.34 3.22 -18.33
CA MET A 240 -5.59 3.40 -17.59
C MET A 240 -6.05 4.85 -17.53
N GLY A 241 -5.13 5.81 -17.38
CA GLY A 241 -5.43 7.24 -17.43
C GLY A 241 -5.93 7.68 -18.81
N LYS A 242 -5.31 7.17 -19.88
CA LYS A 242 -5.73 7.43 -21.27
C LYS A 242 -7.13 6.87 -21.56
N GLN A 243 -7.43 5.63 -21.14
CA GLN A 243 -8.75 5.02 -21.29
C GLN A 243 -9.85 5.86 -20.61
N ARG A 244 -9.55 6.45 -19.45
CA ARG A 244 -10.45 7.35 -18.70
C ARG A 244 -10.46 8.79 -19.21
N LYS A 245 -9.72 9.08 -20.29
CA LYS A 245 -9.60 10.43 -20.89
C LYS A 245 -9.11 11.49 -19.91
N ILE A 246 -8.29 11.10 -18.94
CA ILE A 246 -7.69 12.04 -17.99
C ILE A 246 -6.61 12.85 -18.71
N ALA A 247 -6.69 14.16 -18.62
CA ALA A 247 -5.66 15.06 -19.12
C ALA A 247 -4.48 15.10 -18.12
N VAL A 248 -3.33 14.56 -18.52
CA VAL A 248 -2.11 14.61 -17.70
C VAL A 248 -1.29 15.83 -18.08
N VAL A 249 -1.02 16.70 -17.11
CA VAL A 249 -0.15 17.88 -17.27
C VAL A 249 1.17 17.61 -16.55
N GLN A 250 2.23 17.40 -17.33
CA GLN A 250 3.55 17.20 -16.76
C GLN A 250 4.20 18.53 -16.40
N GLY A 251 4.52 18.72 -15.12
CA GLY A 251 5.16 19.93 -14.62
C GLY A 251 4.99 20.14 -13.13
N ILE A 252 5.61 21.18 -12.62
CA ILE A 252 5.54 21.57 -11.20
C ILE A 252 4.35 22.51 -11.01
N GLY A 253 3.31 22.02 -10.35
CA GLY A 253 2.10 22.78 -10.05
C GLY A 253 2.21 23.56 -8.74
N LYS A 254 1.79 24.83 -8.76
CA LYS A 254 1.70 25.72 -7.60
C LYS A 254 0.40 26.50 -7.63
N PHE A 255 -0.25 26.64 -6.49
CA PHE A 255 -1.45 27.45 -6.37
C PHE A 255 -1.14 28.93 -6.60
N ILE A 256 -2.04 29.60 -7.31
CA ILE A 256 -2.01 31.06 -7.46
C ILE A 256 -3.31 31.69 -6.96
N SER A 257 -4.41 30.92 -6.87
CA SER A 257 -5.70 31.31 -6.31
C SER A 257 -6.46 30.08 -5.80
N PRO A 258 -7.63 30.22 -5.15
CA PRO A 258 -8.46 29.08 -4.71
C PRO A 258 -8.99 28.18 -5.82
N ASN A 259 -8.91 28.59 -7.07
CA ASN A 259 -9.40 27.84 -8.22
C ASN A 259 -8.37 27.70 -9.35
N GLU A 260 -7.11 28.12 -9.13
CA GLU A 260 -6.11 28.13 -10.19
C GLU A 260 -4.76 27.59 -9.71
N ILE A 261 -4.17 26.72 -10.54
CA ILE A 261 -2.80 26.22 -10.41
C ILE A 261 -2.01 26.63 -11.65
N GLU A 262 -0.89 27.31 -11.44
CA GLU A 262 0.13 27.50 -12.47
C GLU A 262 1.06 26.29 -12.50
N VAL A 263 1.23 25.67 -13.67
CA VAL A 263 2.09 24.51 -13.87
C VAL A 263 3.29 24.93 -14.71
N GLU A 264 4.48 24.84 -14.13
CA GLU A 264 5.74 25.03 -14.84
C GLU A 264 6.08 23.75 -15.60
N THR A 265 5.89 23.78 -16.92
CA THR A 265 6.18 22.65 -17.83
C THR A 265 7.46 22.91 -18.63
N LYS A 266 7.98 21.89 -19.30
CA LYS A 266 9.15 22.05 -20.21
C LYS A 266 8.89 23.02 -21.38
N ASP A 267 7.61 23.20 -21.76
CA ASP A 267 7.18 24.02 -22.89
C ASP A 267 6.68 25.41 -22.46
N GLY A 268 6.88 25.78 -21.19
CA GLY A 268 6.43 27.04 -20.60
C GLY A 268 5.39 26.85 -19.50
N ARG A 269 4.76 27.95 -19.06
CA ARG A 269 3.79 27.93 -17.98
C ARG A 269 2.40 27.72 -18.51
N LYS A 270 1.64 26.79 -17.90
CA LYS A 270 0.22 26.54 -18.17
C LYS A 270 -0.62 26.91 -16.95
N LEU A 271 -1.75 27.54 -17.19
CA LEU A 271 -2.74 27.86 -16.18
C LEU A 271 -3.87 26.80 -16.21
N VAL A 272 -4.08 26.11 -15.12
CA VAL A 272 -5.17 25.15 -14.93
C VAL A 272 -6.20 25.76 -14.00
N TYR A 273 -7.43 25.97 -14.51
CA TYR A 273 -8.59 26.32 -13.72
C TYR A 273 -9.36 25.07 -13.32
N PHE A 274 -9.83 25.01 -12.08
CA PHE A 274 -10.58 23.88 -11.54
C PHE A 274 -11.77 24.34 -10.69
N GLU A 275 -12.83 23.53 -10.68
CA GLU A 275 -13.94 23.71 -9.73
C GLU A 275 -13.55 23.16 -8.35
N LYS A 276 -12.88 21.99 -8.32
CA LYS A 276 -12.40 21.31 -7.11
C LYS A 276 -10.98 20.79 -7.31
N CYS A 277 -10.19 20.80 -6.24
CA CYS A 277 -8.82 20.31 -6.27
C CYS A 277 -8.57 19.27 -5.18
N ILE A 278 -7.84 18.19 -5.53
CA ILE A 278 -7.35 17.18 -4.58
C ILE A 278 -5.83 17.28 -4.53
N ILE A 279 -5.29 17.72 -3.39
CA ILE A 279 -3.85 17.83 -3.15
C ILE A 279 -3.32 16.45 -2.76
N ALA A 280 -2.51 15.83 -3.62
CA ALA A 280 -1.84 14.54 -3.43
C ALA A 280 -0.32 14.68 -3.55
N ALA A 281 0.25 15.81 -3.08
CA ALA A 281 1.64 16.19 -3.31
C ALA A 281 2.65 15.40 -2.44
N GLY A 282 2.18 14.53 -1.55
CA GLY A 282 2.98 13.55 -0.81
C GLY A 282 4.06 14.16 0.09
N SER A 283 5.16 13.43 0.21
CA SER A 283 6.30 13.74 1.08
C SER A 283 7.64 13.53 0.38
N GLN A 284 8.72 13.92 1.04
CA GLN A 284 10.10 13.71 0.58
C GLN A 284 10.98 13.22 1.73
N SER A 285 12.13 12.62 1.41
CA SER A 285 13.15 12.24 2.39
C SER A 285 13.66 13.46 3.14
N VAL A 286 13.91 13.31 4.45
CA VAL A 286 14.53 14.34 5.28
C VAL A 286 16.02 14.37 5.00
N LYS A 287 16.55 15.54 4.66
CA LYS A 287 17.98 15.79 4.55
C LYS A 287 18.47 16.43 5.84
N LEU A 288 19.38 15.76 6.55
CA LEU A 288 20.00 16.31 7.75
C LEU A 288 20.94 17.47 7.38
N PRO A 289 20.82 18.62 8.05
CA PRO A 289 21.73 19.75 7.80
C PRO A 289 23.17 19.41 8.23
N GLY A 290 24.15 19.98 7.55
CA GLY A 290 25.57 19.78 7.85
C GLY A 290 26.18 18.48 7.29
N PHE A 291 25.40 17.64 6.61
CA PHE A 291 25.92 16.48 5.88
C PHE A 291 26.31 16.88 4.45
N PRO A 292 27.35 16.26 3.84
CA PRO A 292 27.88 16.64 2.54
C PRO A 292 27.00 16.09 1.39
N TRP A 293 25.78 16.61 1.24
CA TRP A 293 24.77 16.14 0.26
C TRP A 293 25.16 16.34 -1.21
N ASP A 294 26.20 17.13 -1.48
CA ASP A 294 26.78 17.30 -2.82
C ASP A 294 27.74 16.16 -3.19
N ASP A 295 28.13 15.34 -2.23
CA ASP A 295 28.96 14.15 -2.48
C ASP A 295 28.06 13.00 -3.00
N PRO A 296 28.38 12.39 -4.16
CA PRO A 296 27.55 11.32 -4.74
C PRO A 296 27.50 10.02 -3.92
N ARG A 297 28.37 9.89 -2.91
CA ARG A 297 28.36 8.75 -1.99
C ARG A 297 27.34 8.90 -0.87
N MET A 298 26.74 10.09 -0.70
CA MET A 298 25.60 10.31 0.17
C MET A 298 24.31 9.90 -0.54
N MET A 299 23.51 9.08 0.10
CA MET A 299 22.23 8.58 -0.44
C MET A 299 21.08 8.92 0.50
N ASP A 300 19.94 9.27 -0.08
CA ASP A 300 18.63 9.08 0.55
C ASP A 300 18.01 7.77 0.02
N SER A 301 16.77 7.47 0.42
CA SER A 301 16.07 6.26 -0.04
C SER A 301 15.92 6.18 -1.57
N THR A 302 15.84 7.32 -2.25
CA THR A 302 15.78 7.35 -3.72
C THR A 302 17.13 6.98 -4.33
N GLY A 303 18.20 7.56 -3.82
CA GLY A 303 19.57 7.25 -4.27
C GLY A 303 19.96 5.78 -4.03
N ALA A 304 19.53 5.21 -2.91
CA ALA A 304 19.78 3.80 -2.60
C ALA A 304 19.11 2.83 -3.58
N LEU A 305 17.99 3.22 -4.20
CA LEU A 305 17.26 2.41 -5.18
C LEU A 305 17.78 2.52 -6.61
N VAL A 306 18.71 3.42 -6.90
CA VAL A 306 19.38 3.49 -8.22
C VAL A 306 20.19 2.22 -8.45
N LEU A 307 20.93 1.77 -7.44
CA LEU A 307 21.73 0.54 -7.45
C LEU A 307 22.88 0.59 -8.45
N ASP A 308 23.60 1.72 -8.47
CA ASP A 308 24.77 1.91 -9.36
C ASP A 308 25.94 0.99 -8.99
N ASP A 309 26.12 0.73 -7.68
CA ASP A 309 27.14 -0.16 -7.14
C ASP A 309 26.65 -0.83 -5.85
N VAL A 310 27.44 -1.80 -5.38
CA VAL A 310 27.30 -2.41 -4.06
C VAL A 310 28.51 -1.98 -3.23
N PRO A 311 28.36 -1.01 -2.31
CA PRO A 311 29.46 -0.54 -1.47
C PRO A 311 29.96 -1.68 -0.58
N LYS A 312 31.27 -1.76 -0.37
CA LYS A 312 31.84 -2.73 0.58
C LYS A 312 31.40 -2.43 2.01
N LYS A 313 31.43 -1.14 2.41
CA LYS A 313 30.97 -0.66 3.72
C LYS A 313 29.87 0.37 3.56
N LEU A 314 28.69 0.04 4.07
CA LEU A 314 27.51 0.91 4.05
C LEU A 314 27.13 1.33 5.46
N LEU A 315 27.04 2.65 5.71
CA LEU A 315 26.39 3.19 6.90
C LEU A 315 24.93 3.53 6.59
N VAL A 316 24.02 3.00 7.39
CA VAL A 316 22.60 3.36 7.40
C VAL A 316 22.28 4.20 8.61
N VAL A 317 21.92 5.46 8.41
CA VAL A 317 21.49 6.40 9.45
C VAL A 317 19.97 6.38 9.53
N GLY A 318 19.44 5.81 10.63
CA GLY A 318 18.03 5.58 10.88
C GLY A 318 17.65 4.10 10.82
N GLY A 319 17.24 3.56 11.97
CA GLY A 319 16.76 2.17 12.16
C GLY A 319 15.26 2.00 11.95
N GLY A 320 14.62 2.90 11.20
CA GLY A 320 13.22 2.78 10.78
C GLY A 320 13.04 1.81 9.62
N ILE A 321 11.78 1.58 9.20
CA ILE A 321 11.40 0.59 8.16
C ILE A 321 12.25 0.77 6.89
N ILE A 322 12.30 1.98 6.32
CA ILE A 322 12.99 2.24 5.04
C ILE A 322 14.49 1.95 5.16
N GLY A 323 15.12 2.40 6.26
CA GLY A 323 16.55 2.16 6.51
C GLY A 323 16.85 0.66 6.60
N LEU A 324 16.04 -0.09 7.34
CA LEU A 324 16.23 -1.53 7.53
C LEU A 324 15.93 -2.33 6.27
N GLU A 325 14.93 -1.95 5.47
CA GLU A 325 14.66 -2.60 4.17
C GLU A 325 15.85 -2.45 3.21
N MET A 326 16.40 -1.23 3.10
CA MET A 326 17.58 -1.01 2.26
C MET A 326 18.83 -1.69 2.84
N ALA A 327 18.98 -1.71 4.17
CA ALA A 327 20.02 -2.48 4.83
C ALA A 327 19.95 -3.99 4.45
N CYS A 328 18.75 -4.59 4.46
CA CYS A 328 18.56 -5.98 4.03
C CYS A 328 18.91 -6.19 2.54
N VAL A 329 18.58 -5.23 1.67
CA VAL A 329 18.95 -5.32 0.24
C VAL A 329 20.47 -5.34 0.07
N TYR A 330 21.16 -4.35 0.64
CA TYR A 330 22.60 -4.21 0.45
C TYR A 330 23.41 -5.31 1.17
N ASP A 331 22.97 -5.75 2.36
CA ASP A 331 23.55 -6.91 3.06
C ASP A 331 23.42 -8.18 2.21
N GLY A 332 22.23 -8.45 1.64
CA GLY A 332 22.02 -9.61 0.76
C GLY A 332 22.84 -9.53 -0.55
N LEU A 333 23.21 -8.35 -1.01
CA LEU A 333 24.09 -8.14 -2.17
C LEU A 333 25.58 -8.18 -1.79
N GLY A 334 25.94 -8.29 -0.51
CA GLY A 334 27.30 -8.47 -0.03
C GLY A 334 27.96 -7.24 0.63
N SER A 335 27.20 -6.19 0.95
CA SER A 335 27.70 -5.06 1.72
C SER A 335 27.86 -5.39 3.20
N GLU A 336 28.94 -4.92 3.81
CA GLU A 336 29.13 -4.85 5.25
C GLU A 336 28.34 -3.66 5.82
N VAL A 337 27.17 -3.94 6.42
CA VAL A 337 26.21 -2.92 6.85
C VAL A 337 26.40 -2.54 8.30
N THR A 338 26.42 -1.23 8.60
CA THR A 338 26.31 -0.67 9.96
C THR A 338 25.04 0.18 10.04
N VAL A 339 24.21 -0.06 11.05
CA VAL A 339 22.98 0.73 11.30
C VAL A 339 23.17 1.57 12.57
N VAL A 340 22.80 2.85 12.50
CA VAL A 340 22.82 3.77 13.64
C VAL A 340 21.42 4.35 13.84
N GLU A 341 20.89 4.19 15.05
CA GLU A 341 19.57 4.68 15.46
C GLU A 341 19.71 5.53 16.73
N MET A 342 19.09 6.71 16.71
CA MET A 342 19.14 7.66 17.83
C MET A 342 18.26 7.21 19.01
N LEU A 343 17.20 6.45 18.73
CA LEU A 343 16.31 5.91 19.75
C LEU A 343 16.84 4.59 20.32
N ASP A 344 16.15 4.07 21.31
CA ASP A 344 16.57 2.88 22.07
C ASP A 344 16.15 1.55 21.45
N GLN A 345 15.43 1.59 20.32
CA GLN A 345 15.07 0.39 19.55
C GLN A 345 14.99 0.67 18.05
N LEU A 346 15.12 -0.38 17.24
CA LEU A 346 14.77 -0.38 15.83
C LEU A 346 13.24 -0.24 15.67
N MET A 347 12.80 0.31 14.53
CA MET A 347 11.36 0.50 14.23
C MET A 347 10.58 1.14 15.38
N PRO A 348 10.88 2.39 15.75
CA PRO A 348 10.19 3.08 16.84
C PRO A 348 8.67 3.10 16.63
N GLY A 349 7.92 2.82 17.72
CA GLY A 349 6.46 2.74 17.69
C GLY A 349 5.90 1.33 17.46
N THR A 350 6.75 0.35 17.16
CA THR A 350 6.39 -1.07 17.09
C THR A 350 6.66 -1.72 18.45
N ASP A 351 5.86 -2.70 18.85
CA ASP A 351 6.10 -3.43 20.11
C ASP A 351 7.49 -4.09 20.12
N PRO A 352 8.27 -3.96 21.22
CA PRO A 352 9.64 -4.46 21.28
C PRO A 352 9.79 -5.96 21.04
N ASP A 353 8.78 -6.77 21.40
CA ASP A 353 8.81 -8.20 21.20
C ASP A 353 8.70 -8.58 19.71
N LEU A 354 7.96 -7.80 18.90
CA LEU A 354 7.90 -7.98 17.45
C LEU A 354 9.22 -7.63 16.76
N VAL A 355 9.94 -6.64 17.27
CA VAL A 355 11.24 -6.22 16.71
C VAL A 355 12.36 -7.20 17.07
N LYS A 356 12.25 -7.90 18.20
CA LYS A 356 13.31 -8.75 18.75
C LYS A 356 13.79 -9.87 17.80
N PRO A 357 12.90 -10.67 17.13
CA PRO A 357 13.37 -11.68 16.18
C PRO A 357 14.17 -11.06 15.02
N LEU A 358 13.68 -9.97 14.45
CA LEU A 358 14.39 -9.23 13.42
C LEU A 358 15.75 -8.73 13.92
N ALA A 359 15.80 -8.01 15.04
CA ALA A 359 17.03 -7.50 15.61
C ALA A 359 18.05 -8.61 15.91
N THR A 360 17.58 -9.78 16.37
CA THR A 360 18.43 -10.95 16.61
C THR A 360 19.08 -11.46 15.33
N ARG A 361 18.34 -11.52 14.22
CA ARG A 361 18.88 -11.93 12.91
C ARG A 361 19.85 -10.88 12.37
N LEU A 362 19.50 -9.61 12.39
CA LEU A 362 20.33 -8.53 11.87
C LEU A 362 21.65 -8.37 12.64
N ASN A 363 21.64 -8.55 13.97
CA ASN A 363 22.87 -8.51 14.78
C ASN A 363 23.87 -9.64 14.45
N LYS A 364 23.43 -10.72 13.84
CA LYS A 364 24.32 -11.80 13.40
C LYS A 364 24.94 -11.54 12.04
N ARG A 365 24.33 -10.65 11.24
CA ARG A 365 24.69 -10.39 9.84
C ARG A 365 25.44 -9.08 9.65
N TYR A 366 25.01 -8.04 10.36
CA TYR A 366 25.57 -6.70 10.18
C TYR A 366 26.86 -6.49 10.97
N ALA A 367 27.70 -5.62 10.49
CA ALA A 367 28.91 -5.20 11.18
C ALA A 367 28.61 -4.53 12.53
N GLY A 368 27.47 -3.86 12.64
CA GLY A 368 27.00 -3.29 13.91
C GLY A 368 25.62 -2.67 13.82
N ILE A 369 24.90 -2.72 14.96
CA ILE A 369 23.66 -1.97 15.18
C ILE A 369 23.86 -1.16 16.45
N HIS A 370 23.87 0.16 16.30
CA HIS A 370 24.13 1.09 17.41
C HIS A 370 22.86 1.87 17.73
N LEU A 371 22.24 1.53 18.87
CA LEU A 371 21.06 2.23 19.40
C LEU A 371 21.48 3.32 20.39
N LYS A 372 20.65 4.36 20.55
CA LYS A 372 20.94 5.56 21.35
C LYS A 372 22.22 6.28 20.90
N VAL A 373 22.51 6.18 19.59
CA VAL A 373 23.67 6.77 18.95
C VAL A 373 23.23 7.70 17.85
N LYS A 374 23.78 8.89 17.83
CA LYS A 374 23.57 9.91 16.81
C LYS A 374 24.81 10.02 15.92
N VAL A 375 24.60 10.12 14.61
CA VAL A 375 25.67 10.56 13.70
C VAL A 375 25.75 12.09 13.78
N SER A 376 26.82 12.59 14.37
CA SER A 376 26.99 14.04 14.59
C SER A 376 27.63 14.75 13.41
N LYS A 377 28.46 14.05 12.63
CA LYS A 377 29.18 14.63 11.50
C LYS A 377 29.47 13.56 10.43
N ILE A 378 29.42 13.96 9.18
CA ILE A 378 29.96 13.19 8.05
C ILE A 378 30.90 14.10 7.26
N GLU A 379 32.11 13.63 7.02
CA GLU A 379 33.15 14.34 6.27
C GLU A 379 33.50 13.55 5.02
N ALA A 380 33.40 14.21 3.86
CA ALA A 380 33.87 13.65 2.60
C ALA A 380 35.43 13.67 2.58
N THR A 381 36.05 12.49 2.49
CA THR A 381 37.48 12.29 2.36
C THR A 381 37.84 11.57 1.08
N LYS A 382 39.10 11.43 0.76
CA LYS A 382 39.55 10.66 -0.40
C LYS A 382 39.26 9.17 -0.24
N GLU A 383 39.35 8.67 1.00
CA GLU A 383 39.18 7.26 1.36
C GLU A 383 37.72 6.85 1.47
N GLY A 384 36.77 7.79 1.62
CA GLY A 384 35.36 7.52 1.82
C GLY A 384 34.65 8.64 2.59
N LEU A 385 33.51 8.33 3.16
CA LEU A 385 32.71 9.19 4.03
C LEU A 385 33.04 8.85 5.48
N LYS A 386 33.76 9.75 6.19
CA LYS A 386 34.10 9.58 7.60
C LYS A 386 32.93 10.03 8.47
N ALA A 387 32.31 9.10 9.17
CA ALA A 387 31.24 9.37 10.13
C ALA A 387 31.75 9.46 11.55
N THR A 388 31.29 10.45 12.31
CA THR A 388 31.54 10.66 13.74
C THR A 388 30.21 10.44 14.48
N PHE A 389 30.29 9.76 15.61
CA PHE A 389 29.15 9.33 16.39
C PHE A 389 29.15 9.94 17.78
N GLU A 390 27.97 10.17 18.34
CA GLU A 390 27.74 10.65 19.70
C GLU A 390 26.70 9.76 20.39
N GLY A 391 26.93 9.41 21.65
CA GLY A 391 26.06 8.56 22.47
C GLY A 391 26.84 7.79 23.51
N GLU A 392 26.15 7.17 24.46
CA GLU A 392 26.80 6.48 25.60
C GLU A 392 27.70 5.30 25.15
N LYS A 393 27.33 4.62 24.05
CA LYS A 393 28.04 3.49 23.45
C LYS A 393 28.39 3.76 21.99
N ALA A 394 28.66 5.03 21.67
CA ALA A 394 29.01 5.40 20.31
C ALA A 394 30.34 4.73 19.89
N PRO A 395 30.39 4.14 18.68
CA PRO A 395 31.66 3.63 18.17
C PRO A 395 32.62 4.77 17.84
N GLU A 396 33.90 4.43 17.67
CA GLU A 396 34.89 5.39 17.15
C GLU A 396 34.49 5.84 15.72
N ALA A 397 35.04 6.99 15.31
CA ALA A 397 34.78 7.49 13.95
C ALA A 397 35.28 6.49 12.90
N GLN A 398 34.44 6.18 11.92
CA GLN A 398 34.70 5.18 10.87
C GLN A 398 34.51 5.76 9.47
N VAL A 399 35.15 5.13 8.50
CA VAL A 399 35.03 5.49 7.07
C VAL A 399 34.17 4.45 6.35
N TYR A 400 33.23 4.94 5.58
CA TYR A 400 32.29 4.16 4.79
C TYR A 400 32.39 4.53 3.31
N ASP A 401 32.12 3.58 2.42
CA ASP A 401 32.10 3.83 0.97
C ASP A 401 30.87 4.66 0.60
N ARG A 402 29.72 4.34 1.20
CA ARG A 402 28.47 5.09 1.06
C ARG A 402 27.73 5.26 2.37
N VAL A 403 26.92 6.30 2.45
CA VAL A 403 26.06 6.57 3.61
C VAL A 403 24.62 6.77 3.13
N LEU A 404 23.70 5.96 3.65
CA LEU A 404 22.25 6.10 3.47
C LEU A 404 21.66 6.82 4.67
N VAL A 405 20.93 7.92 4.42
CA VAL A 405 20.17 8.64 5.46
C VAL A 405 18.68 8.36 5.28
N ALA A 406 18.08 7.67 6.25
CA ALA A 406 16.69 7.23 6.25
C ALA A 406 15.98 7.60 7.58
N VAL A 407 16.09 8.87 8.00
CA VAL A 407 15.60 9.40 9.29
C VAL A 407 14.17 9.96 9.24
N GLY A 408 13.40 9.58 8.25
CA GLY A 408 12.01 9.96 8.11
C GLY A 408 11.71 10.78 6.86
N ARG A 409 10.45 11.25 6.79
CA ARG A 409 9.91 11.98 5.64
C ARG A 409 9.28 13.30 6.09
N SER A 410 9.29 14.30 5.20
CA SER A 410 8.69 15.60 5.40
C SER A 410 7.58 15.84 4.36
N PRO A 411 6.36 16.25 4.77
CA PRO A 411 5.27 16.53 3.85
C PRO A 411 5.56 17.76 2.99
N ASN A 412 5.03 17.78 1.77
CA ASN A 412 5.32 18.80 0.76
C ASN A 412 4.38 20.04 0.78
N GLY A 413 3.56 20.23 1.83
CA GLY A 413 2.58 21.32 1.89
C GLY A 413 3.16 22.72 1.67
N LYS A 414 4.37 22.97 2.15
CA LYS A 414 5.07 24.25 1.97
C LYS A 414 5.69 24.46 0.57
N LYS A 415 5.55 23.49 -0.34
CA LYS A 415 6.22 23.53 -1.66
C LYS A 415 5.28 23.85 -2.82
N ILE A 416 3.99 23.86 -2.57
CA ILE A 416 2.95 23.99 -3.57
C ILE A 416 2.25 25.36 -3.51
N ASP A 417 2.75 26.28 -2.70
CA ASP A 417 2.18 27.61 -2.46
C ASP A 417 0.68 27.55 -2.05
N ALA A 418 0.30 26.53 -1.26
CA ALA A 418 -1.09 26.24 -0.87
C ALA A 418 -1.76 27.41 -0.12
N GLU A 419 -1.00 28.22 0.58
CA GLU A 419 -1.44 29.43 1.29
C GLU A 419 -2.00 30.49 0.33
N LYS A 420 -1.57 30.53 -0.94
CA LYS A 420 -2.14 31.44 -1.95
C LYS A 420 -3.59 31.08 -2.31
N ALA A 421 -3.96 29.82 -2.10
CA ALA A 421 -5.34 29.35 -2.20
C ALA A 421 -6.12 29.46 -0.88
N GLY A 422 -5.52 30.00 0.18
CA GLY A 422 -6.12 30.09 1.52
C GLY A 422 -6.05 28.77 2.31
N VAL A 423 -5.35 27.74 1.81
CA VAL A 423 -5.22 26.45 2.49
C VAL A 423 -4.26 26.57 3.66
N GLN A 424 -4.68 26.10 4.83
CA GLN A 424 -3.84 26.07 6.02
C GLN A 424 -2.78 24.98 5.90
N VAL A 425 -1.52 25.37 6.14
CA VAL A 425 -0.36 24.46 6.19
C VAL A 425 0.30 24.60 7.56
N THR A 426 0.47 23.51 8.28
CA THR A 426 1.13 23.51 9.58
C THR A 426 2.62 23.85 9.46
N GLU A 427 3.28 24.20 10.58
CA GLU A 427 4.73 24.44 10.59
C GLU A 427 5.53 23.25 10.07
N ARG A 428 5.04 22.03 10.28
CA ARG A 428 5.65 20.77 9.80
C ARG A 428 5.34 20.48 8.33
N GLY A 429 4.48 21.26 7.67
CA GLY A 429 4.12 21.10 6.25
C GLY A 429 2.91 20.20 6.00
N PHE A 430 2.16 19.78 7.02
CA PHE A 430 0.91 19.05 6.87
C PHE A 430 -0.27 19.97 6.55
N ILE A 431 -1.25 19.44 5.84
CA ILE A 431 -2.53 20.08 5.54
C ILE A 431 -3.63 19.36 6.33
N PRO A 432 -4.23 20.00 7.36
CA PRO A 432 -5.34 19.41 8.10
C PRO A 432 -6.57 19.18 7.23
N VAL A 433 -7.25 18.04 7.43
CA VAL A 433 -8.48 17.67 6.73
C VAL A 433 -9.51 17.06 7.67
N ASP A 434 -10.79 17.10 7.28
CA ASP A 434 -11.87 16.36 7.93
C ASP A 434 -11.98 14.91 7.42
N LYS A 435 -12.99 14.16 7.87
CA LYS A 435 -13.24 12.78 7.43
C LYS A 435 -13.62 12.66 5.95
N GLN A 436 -14.05 13.74 5.32
CA GLN A 436 -14.34 13.83 3.91
C GLN A 436 -13.14 14.31 3.08
N MET A 437 -11.95 14.36 3.69
CA MET A 437 -10.70 14.86 3.12
C MET A 437 -10.74 16.34 2.73
N ARG A 438 -11.68 17.13 3.25
CA ARG A 438 -11.80 18.58 3.00
C ARG A 438 -10.78 19.33 3.83
N THR A 439 -10.12 20.31 3.21
CA THR A 439 -9.32 21.30 3.91
C THR A 439 -10.24 22.40 4.50
N ASN A 440 -9.65 23.43 5.07
CA ASN A 440 -10.37 24.64 5.47
C ASN A 440 -10.96 25.44 4.28
N VAL A 441 -10.59 25.11 3.04
CA VAL A 441 -11.12 25.71 1.81
C VAL A 441 -12.10 24.72 1.17
N PRO A 442 -13.40 25.06 1.03
CA PRO A 442 -14.47 24.08 0.74
C PRO A 442 -14.33 23.29 -0.55
N ASN A 443 -13.66 23.84 -1.56
CA ASN A 443 -13.42 23.21 -2.86
C ASN A 443 -12.02 22.57 -2.98
N ILE A 444 -11.22 22.57 -1.91
CA ILE A 444 -9.88 21.99 -1.90
C ILE A 444 -9.80 20.87 -0.86
N PHE A 445 -9.34 19.72 -1.32
CA PHE A 445 -9.16 18.48 -0.56
C PHE A 445 -7.67 18.16 -0.47
N ALA A 446 -7.27 17.35 0.50
CA ALA A 446 -5.90 16.83 0.58
C ALA A 446 -5.90 15.37 1.04
N ILE A 447 -4.93 14.58 0.54
CA ILE A 447 -4.83 13.14 0.79
C ILE A 447 -3.38 12.67 0.90
N GLY A 448 -3.16 11.53 1.54
CA GLY A 448 -1.88 10.82 1.62
C GLY A 448 -0.93 11.41 2.65
N ASP A 449 0.38 11.33 2.37
CA ASP A 449 1.42 11.74 3.32
C ASP A 449 1.31 13.19 3.78
N ILE A 450 0.69 14.04 2.96
CA ILE A 450 0.56 15.47 3.24
C ILE A 450 -0.47 15.80 4.32
N VAL A 451 -1.40 14.87 4.62
CA VAL A 451 -2.45 15.10 5.63
C VAL A 451 -2.10 14.56 7.00
N GLY A 452 -1.13 13.64 7.11
CA GLY A 452 -0.69 13.11 8.40
C GLY A 452 -0.22 11.65 8.36
N ASN A 453 0.18 11.18 9.54
CA ASN A 453 0.60 9.79 9.74
C ASN A 453 -0.59 8.84 9.82
N PRO A 454 -0.38 7.55 9.48
CA PRO A 454 0.84 7.00 8.88
C PRO A 454 1.00 7.40 7.41
N MET A 455 2.26 7.63 6.96
CA MET A 455 2.57 7.95 5.57
C MET A 455 2.66 6.67 4.73
N LEU A 456 1.49 6.11 4.41
CA LEU A 456 1.35 4.80 3.74
C LEU A 456 0.54 4.91 2.45
N ALA A 457 0.99 4.19 1.42
CA ALA A 457 0.39 4.21 0.09
C ALA A 457 -1.07 3.73 0.09
N HIS A 458 -1.39 2.65 0.83
CA HIS A 458 -2.73 2.09 0.92
C HIS A 458 -3.70 3.03 1.67
N LYS A 459 -3.26 3.75 2.72
CA LYS A 459 -4.05 4.83 3.34
C LYS A 459 -4.40 5.90 2.30
N ALA A 460 -3.39 6.40 1.56
CA ALA A 460 -3.59 7.42 0.54
C ALA A 460 -4.57 6.98 -0.56
N THR A 461 -4.55 5.70 -0.96
CA THR A 461 -5.46 5.11 -1.94
C THR A 461 -6.92 5.17 -1.46
N HIS A 462 -7.18 4.81 -0.21
CA HIS A 462 -8.52 4.89 0.38
C HIS A 462 -9.00 6.33 0.54
N GLU A 463 -8.15 7.23 1.03
CA GLU A 463 -8.44 8.67 1.11
C GLU A 463 -8.72 9.27 -0.27
N GLY A 464 -7.98 8.82 -1.31
CA GLY A 464 -8.17 9.24 -2.69
C GLY A 464 -9.55 8.91 -3.25
N LYS A 465 -10.07 7.71 -2.95
CA LYS A 465 -11.45 7.33 -3.32
C LYS A 465 -12.47 8.22 -2.63
N VAL A 466 -12.34 8.42 -1.31
CA VAL A 466 -13.23 9.29 -0.53
C VAL A 466 -13.24 10.72 -1.08
N ALA A 467 -12.07 11.32 -1.29
CA ALA A 467 -11.97 12.68 -1.82
C ALA A 467 -12.63 12.82 -3.20
N ALA A 468 -12.41 11.87 -4.11
CA ALA A 468 -13.01 11.85 -5.44
C ALA A 468 -14.55 11.71 -5.38
N GLU A 469 -15.06 10.84 -4.53
CA GLU A 469 -16.49 10.61 -4.31
C GLU A 469 -17.17 11.86 -3.73
N VAL A 470 -16.54 12.52 -2.76
CA VAL A 470 -17.04 13.79 -2.21
C VAL A 470 -16.99 14.91 -3.26
N CYS A 471 -15.94 14.94 -4.10
CA CYS A 471 -15.89 15.87 -5.25
C CYS A 471 -17.06 15.63 -6.23
N ALA A 472 -17.49 14.39 -6.41
CA ALA A 472 -18.65 14.03 -7.25
C ALA A 472 -20.01 14.21 -6.54
N GLY A 473 -20.04 14.74 -5.30
CA GLY A 473 -21.26 15.04 -4.56
C GLY A 473 -21.76 13.88 -3.68
N GLN A 474 -21.00 12.81 -3.52
CA GLN A 474 -21.35 11.70 -2.62
C GLN A 474 -21.02 12.05 -1.16
N LYS A 475 -21.67 11.36 -0.21
CA LYS A 475 -21.45 11.54 1.24
C LYS A 475 -20.47 10.52 1.80
N SER A 476 -19.36 10.28 1.10
CA SER A 476 -18.33 9.35 1.54
C SER A 476 -17.47 9.94 2.66
N GLU A 477 -17.01 9.09 3.57
CA GLU A 477 -16.11 9.45 4.68
C GLU A 477 -15.00 8.40 4.83
N PHE A 478 -13.82 8.83 5.25
CA PHE A 478 -12.74 7.94 5.64
C PHE A 478 -12.97 7.46 7.08
N VAL A 479 -13.43 6.21 7.20
CA VAL A 479 -13.87 5.62 8.47
C VAL A 479 -13.14 4.31 8.79
N ALA A 480 -11.99 4.06 8.18
CA ALA A 480 -11.17 2.89 8.48
C ALA A 480 -10.86 2.83 9.99
N ARG A 481 -11.13 1.69 10.62
CA ARG A 481 -10.84 1.46 12.03
C ARG A 481 -9.35 1.29 12.25
N VAL A 482 -8.69 0.63 11.31
CA VAL A 482 -7.26 0.31 11.38
C VAL A 482 -6.57 0.50 10.03
N ILE A 483 -5.28 0.75 10.10
CA ILE A 483 -4.40 0.84 8.93
C ILE A 483 -3.18 -0.04 9.22
N PRO A 484 -3.00 -1.17 8.52
CA PRO A 484 -1.88 -2.06 8.75
C PRO A 484 -0.54 -1.42 8.35
N SER A 485 0.51 -1.80 9.04
CA SER A 485 1.89 -1.42 8.74
C SER A 485 2.74 -2.67 8.52
N VAL A 486 3.66 -2.61 7.57
CA VAL A 486 4.56 -3.72 7.23
C VAL A 486 5.96 -3.21 6.97
N ALA A 487 6.95 -3.83 7.60
CA ALA A 487 8.35 -3.76 7.24
C ALA A 487 8.71 -5.05 6.50
N TYR A 488 9.12 -4.93 5.25
CA TYR A 488 9.48 -6.06 4.38
C TYR A 488 10.95 -6.49 4.56
N THR A 489 11.41 -6.42 5.80
CA THR A 489 12.71 -6.94 6.24
C THR A 489 12.73 -8.47 6.22
N ASP A 490 13.82 -9.10 6.60
CA ASP A 490 13.89 -10.52 6.82
C ASP A 490 14.35 -10.85 8.25
N PRO A 491 13.42 -11.40 9.12
CA PRO A 491 12.00 -11.64 8.89
C PRO A 491 11.19 -10.36 8.69
N GLU A 492 10.02 -10.49 8.03
CA GLU A 492 9.05 -9.40 7.93
C GLU A 492 8.44 -9.10 9.30
N VAL A 493 8.08 -7.84 9.52
CA VAL A 493 7.36 -7.40 10.73
C VAL A 493 6.12 -6.63 10.30
N ALA A 494 4.94 -7.12 10.70
CA ALA A 494 3.66 -6.49 10.40
C ALA A 494 2.86 -6.27 11.68
N TRP A 495 2.11 -5.17 11.73
CA TRP A 495 1.20 -4.88 12.84
C TRP A 495 0.00 -4.06 12.39
N VAL A 496 -1.07 -4.15 13.17
CA VAL A 496 -2.32 -3.45 12.90
C VAL A 496 -3.10 -3.20 14.20
N GLY A 497 -3.79 -2.08 14.28
CA GLY A 497 -4.61 -1.71 15.44
C GLY A 497 -3.77 -1.31 16.65
N VAL A 498 -4.27 -1.61 17.84
CA VAL A 498 -3.66 -1.23 19.12
C VAL A 498 -2.45 -2.10 19.42
N THR A 499 -1.32 -1.49 19.78
CA THR A 499 -0.14 -2.20 20.29
C THR A 499 -0.22 -2.41 21.81
N GLU A 500 0.52 -3.38 22.37
CA GLU A 500 0.62 -3.54 23.83
C GLU A 500 1.19 -2.28 24.50
N SER A 501 2.13 -1.63 23.84
CA SER A 501 2.75 -0.39 24.30
C SER A 501 1.72 0.76 24.40
N GLU A 502 0.85 0.88 23.37
CA GLU A 502 -0.26 1.86 23.38
C GLU A 502 -1.34 1.50 24.40
N ALA A 503 -1.70 0.22 24.51
CA ALA A 503 -2.65 -0.24 25.51
C ALA A 503 -2.19 0.11 26.94
N LYS A 504 -0.91 -0.17 27.24
CA LYS A 504 -0.31 0.19 28.53
C LYS A 504 -0.32 1.70 28.77
N LYS A 505 0.02 2.49 27.76
CA LYS A 505 0.06 3.97 27.85
C LYS A 505 -1.33 4.55 28.11
N ASN A 506 -2.38 3.94 27.53
CA ASN A 506 -3.76 4.40 27.59
C ASN A 506 -4.60 3.67 28.67
N ASP A 507 -3.97 2.84 29.51
CA ASP A 507 -4.60 2.02 30.58
C ASP A 507 -5.74 1.13 30.06
N LEU A 508 -5.62 0.62 28.84
CA LEU A 508 -6.59 -0.32 28.26
C LEU A 508 -6.40 -1.71 28.87
N LYS A 509 -7.52 -2.37 29.22
CA LYS A 509 -7.52 -3.76 29.67
C LYS A 509 -7.53 -4.67 28.45
N ILE A 510 -6.43 -5.39 28.25
CA ILE A 510 -6.24 -6.24 27.10
C ILE A 510 -5.84 -7.65 27.50
N GLY A 511 -6.33 -8.62 26.72
CA GLY A 511 -5.83 -9.98 26.73
C GLY A 511 -4.98 -10.23 25.47
N VAL A 512 -3.97 -11.09 25.58
CA VAL A 512 -3.03 -11.37 24.49
C VAL A 512 -2.95 -12.87 24.24
N GLY A 513 -3.19 -13.27 22.98
CA GLY A 513 -2.88 -14.60 22.48
C GLY A 513 -1.64 -14.58 21.60
N LYS A 514 -0.68 -15.48 21.82
CA LYS A 514 0.58 -15.51 21.10
C LYS A 514 0.97 -16.93 20.71
N PHE A 515 1.11 -17.17 19.40
CA PHE A 515 1.51 -18.47 18.87
C PHE A 515 2.90 -18.38 18.21
N PRO A 516 3.92 -19.13 18.72
CA PRO A 516 5.28 -19.10 18.19
C PRO A 516 5.40 -19.95 16.92
N TYR A 517 6.16 -19.47 15.93
CA TYR A 517 6.42 -20.22 14.69
C TYR A 517 7.23 -21.50 14.92
N ALA A 518 7.96 -21.62 16.03
CA ALA A 518 8.63 -22.85 16.42
C ALA A 518 7.66 -24.03 16.68
N ALA A 519 6.36 -23.74 16.86
CA ALA A 519 5.31 -24.75 16.99
C ALA A 519 4.47 -24.91 15.70
N SER A 520 4.75 -24.13 14.65
CA SER A 520 4.02 -24.22 13.38
C SER A 520 4.65 -25.27 12.46
N GLY A 521 3.87 -26.28 12.06
CA GLY A 521 4.31 -27.30 11.11
C GLY A 521 4.80 -26.71 9.78
N ARG A 522 4.14 -25.65 9.28
CA ARG A 522 4.57 -24.96 8.07
C ARG A 522 5.89 -24.23 8.25
N ALA A 523 6.04 -23.48 9.35
CA ALA A 523 7.26 -22.74 9.63
C ALA A 523 8.47 -23.66 9.81
N ILE A 524 8.28 -24.80 10.51
CA ILE A 524 9.28 -25.86 10.65
C ILE A 524 9.65 -26.44 9.28
N GLY A 525 8.64 -26.76 8.45
CA GLY A 525 8.84 -27.36 7.14
C GLY A 525 9.61 -26.49 6.13
N ILE A 526 9.59 -25.16 6.31
CA ILE A 526 10.36 -24.22 5.49
C ILE A 526 11.64 -23.70 6.16
N GLY A 527 11.99 -24.25 7.35
CA GLY A 527 13.19 -23.85 8.10
C GLY A 527 13.16 -22.43 8.69
N ARG A 528 11.96 -21.82 8.84
CA ARG A 528 11.78 -20.42 9.28
C ARG A 528 10.95 -20.36 10.56
N THR A 529 11.56 -20.77 11.66
CA THR A 529 10.88 -20.90 12.96
C THR A 529 10.99 -19.66 13.85
N GLU A 530 11.72 -18.65 13.40
CA GLU A 530 11.83 -17.38 14.10
C GLU A 530 10.53 -16.59 13.99
N GLY A 531 10.08 -16.04 15.09
CA GLY A 531 8.90 -15.18 15.10
C GLY A 531 7.65 -15.83 15.70
N PHE A 532 6.54 -15.13 15.50
CA PHE A 532 5.24 -15.51 16.08
C PHE A 532 4.11 -14.65 15.49
N THR A 533 2.88 -15.10 15.71
CA THR A 533 1.65 -14.29 15.59
C THR A 533 1.14 -13.92 16.97
N LYS A 534 0.83 -12.65 17.18
CA LYS A 534 0.29 -12.08 18.41
C LYS A 534 -1.02 -11.35 18.10
N LEU A 535 -2.11 -11.72 18.80
CA LEU A 535 -3.40 -11.06 18.73
C LEU A 535 -3.69 -10.37 20.06
N ILE A 536 -4.29 -9.19 20.00
CA ILE A 536 -4.62 -8.36 21.14
C ILE A 536 -6.14 -8.16 21.17
N PHE A 537 -6.75 -8.52 22.27
CA PHE A 537 -8.18 -8.48 22.49
C PHE A 537 -8.54 -7.50 23.60
N ASP A 538 -9.68 -6.85 23.48
CA ASP A 538 -10.32 -6.13 24.59
C ASP A 538 -10.88 -7.14 25.59
N GLU A 539 -10.47 -7.06 26.86
CA GLU A 539 -10.88 -8.03 27.90
C GLU A 539 -12.38 -8.04 28.20
N ALA A 540 -13.08 -6.93 28.00
CA ALA A 540 -14.50 -6.83 28.30
C ALA A 540 -15.40 -7.38 27.20
N THR A 541 -14.98 -7.23 25.95
CA THR A 541 -15.77 -7.59 24.77
C THR A 541 -15.23 -8.81 24.04
N HIS A 542 -14.03 -9.29 24.36
CA HIS A 542 -13.28 -10.33 23.66
C HIS A 542 -13.01 -10.03 22.18
N ARG A 543 -13.27 -8.79 21.72
CA ARG A 543 -13.05 -8.37 20.33
C ARG A 543 -11.59 -8.09 20.06
N ILE A 544 -11.16 -8.50 18.88
CA ILE A 544 -9.83 -8.18 18.42
C ILE A 544 -9.69 -6.67 18.16
N ILE A 545 -8.67 -6.07 18.76
CA ILE A 545 -8.38 -4.62 18.65
C ILE A 545 -7.00 -4.33 18.10
N GLY A 546 -6.12 -5.34 18.05
CA GLY A 546 -4.78 -5.17 17.53
C GLY A 546 -4.08 -6.50 17.28
N ALA A 547 -2.99 -6.45 16.54
CA ALA A 547 -2.13 -7.60 16.31
C ALA A 547 -0.73 -7.21 15.86
N GLY A 548 0.18 -8.16 16.00
CA GLY A 548 1.52 -8.12 15.43
C GLY A 548 1.96 -9.49 14.96
N ILE A 549 2.62 -9.54 13.81
CA ILE A 549 3.17 -10.75 13.24
C ILE A 549 4.62 -10.48 12.87
N VAL A 550 5.52 -11.37 13.28
CA VAL A 550 6.92 -11.33 12.85
C VAL A 550 7.31 -12.71 12.31
N GLY A 551 7.84 -12.74 11.11
CA GLY A 551 8.23 -13.99 10.43
C GLY A 551 8.05 -13.89 8.91
N PRO A 552 8.23 -14.99 8.17
CA PRO A 552 7.99 -14.99 6.73
C PRO A 552 6.52 -14.68 6.40
N ASN A 553 6.30 -13.88 5.38
CA ASN A 553 4.98 -13.51 4.86
C ASN A 553 4.07 -12.77 5.87
N ALA A 554 4.64 -12.13 6.90
CA ALA A 554 3.86 -11.37 7.88
C ALA A 554 3.01 -10.27 7.22
N GLY A 555 3.53 -9.67 6.13
CA GLY A 555 2.82 -8.65 5.36
C GLY A 555 1.55 -9.14 4.67
N ASP A 556 1.51 -10.40 4.24
CA ASP A 556 0.31 -11.01 3.65
C ASP A 556 -0.68 -11.45 4.75
N LEU A 557 -0.16 -12.05 5.83
CA LEU A 557 -0.98 -12.57 6.93
C LEU A 557 -1.73 -11.48 7.71
N ILE A 558 -1.16 -10.30 7.86
CA ILE A 558 -1.77 -9.21 8.65
C ILE A 558 -3.11 -8.73 8.06
N SER A 559 -3.38 -8.99 6.79
CA SER A 559 -4.61 -8.58 6.11
C SER A 559 -5.85 -9.31 6.63
N GLU A 560 -5.73 -10.59 7.00
CA GLU A 560 -6.79 -11.36 7.64
C GLU A 560 -7.16 -10.73 8.99
N VAL A 561 -6.15 -10.38 9.78
CA VAL A 561 -6.36 -9.75 11.09
C VAL A 561 -6.97 -8.35 10.96
N ALA A 562 -6.52 -7.56 9.97
CA ALA A 562 -7.12 -6.26 9.68
C ALA A 562 -8.62 -6.39 9.34
N LEU A 563 -8.99 -7.41 8.54
CA LEU A 563 -10.39 -7.72 8.23
C LEU A 563 -11.18 -8.11 9.50
N ALA A 564 -10.60 -8.95 10.36
CA ALA A 564 -11.25 -9.35 11.62
C ALA A 564 -11.54 -8.12 12.52
N ILE A 565 -10.61 -7.17 12.62
CA ILE A 565 -10.81 -5.92 13.37
C ILE A 565 -11.90 -5.06 12.73
N GLU A 566 -11.90 -4.89 11.41
CA GLU A 566 -12.93 -4.11 10.70
C GLU A 566 -14.32 -4.72 10.87
N MET A 567 -14.43 -6.04 10.86
CA MET A 567 -15.68 -6.78 11.10
C MET A 567 -16.10 -6.82 12.58
N GLY A 568 -15.20 -6.45 13.52
CA GLY A 568 -15.45 -6.49 14.95
C GLY A 568 -15.53 -7.91 15.51
N ALA A 569 -14.77 -8.84 14.91
CA ALA A 569 -14.72 -10.25 15.31
C ALA A 569 -14.25 -10.41 16.77
N GLU A 570 -14.77 -11.45 17.43
CA GLU A 570 -14.33 -11.91 18.73
C GLU A 570 -13.26 -13.00 18.59
N ALA A 571 -12.54 -13.31 19.67
CA ALA A 571 -11.50 -14.34 19.65
C ALA A 571 -12.07 -15.70 19.21
N ALA A 572 -13.28 -16.04 19.65
CA ALA A 572 -13.96 -17.27 19.27
C ALA A 572 -14.24 -17.34 17.75
N ASP A 573 -14.61 -16.22 17.10
CA ASP A 573 -14.83 -16.21 15.64
C ASP A 573 -13.57 -16.57 14.87
N ILE A 574 -12.42 -16.06 15.32
CA ILE A 574 -11.12 -16.31 14.70
C ILE A 574 -10.68 -17.76 14.96
N GLY A 575 -10.79 -18.25 16.21
CA GLY A 575 -10.42 -19.63 16.58
C GLY A 575 -11.31 -20.70 15.93
N LEU A 576 -12.59 -20.41 15.68
CA LEU A 576 -13.52 -21.31 14.98
C LEU A 576 -13.37 -21.28 13.45
N THR A 577 -12.65 -20.30 12.91
CA THR A 577 -12.39 -20.23 11.46
C THR A 577 -11.44 -21.35 11.06
N VAL A 578 -11.88 -22.23 10.14
CA VAL A 578 -11.06 -23.34 9.65
C VAL A 578 -9.97 -22.80 8.71
N HIS A 579 -8.72 -22.91 9.15
CA HIS A 579 -7.55 -22.56 8.34
C HIS A 579 -7.03 -23.79 7.57
N PRO A 580 -6.52 -23.62 6.33
CA PRO A 580 -5.94 -24.73 5.58
C PRO A 580 -4.63 -25.21 6.23
N HIS A 581 -4.41 -26.54 6.26
CA HIS A 581 -3.25 -27.17 6.87
C HIS A 581 -2.32 -27.82 5.81
N PRO A 582 -0.96 -27.67 5.90
CA PRO A 582 -0.25 -26.77 6.82
C PRO A 582 0.00 -25.38 6.16
N THR A 583 -0.30 -24.33 6.87
CA THR A 583 -0.07 -22.95 6.41
C THR A 583 0.45 -22.05 7.54
N LEU A 584 1.00 -20.88 7.19
CA LEU A 584 1.35 -19.86 8.18
C LEU A 584 0.10 -19.14 8.73
N SER A 585 -1.00 -19.11 7.98
CA SER A 585 -2.25 -18.47 8.42
C SER A 585 -2.91 -19.19 9.61
N GLU A 586 -2.68 -20.51 9.78
CA GLU A 586 -3.11 -21.22 10.98
C GLU A 586 -2.66 -20.53 12.27
N SER A 587 -1.50 -19.85 12.24
CA SER A 587 -0.98 -19.14 13.41
C SER A 587 -1.90 -18.03 13.92
N VAL A 588 -2.82 -17.51 13.07
CA VAL A 588 -3.82 -16.52 13.46
C VAL A 588 -4.92 -17.18 14.29
N GLY A 589 -5.50 -18.29 13.82
CA GLY A 589 -6.47 -19.08 14.58
C GLY A 589 -5.87 -19.62 15.89
N MET A 590 -4.67 -20.21 15.81
CA MET A 590 -3.97 -20.74 16.98
C MET A 590 -3.64 -19.65 18.02
N ALA A 591 -3.33 -18.42 17.61
CA ALA A 591 -3.14 -17.33 18.56
C ALA A 591 -4.45 -16.93 19.26
N ALA A 592 -5.59 -16.99 18.57
CA ALA A 592 -6.91 -16.80 19.18
C ALA A 592 -7.23 -17.92 20.18
N GLU A 593 -6.97 -19.18 19.82
CA GLU A 593 -7.13 -20.33 20.72
C GLU A 593 -6.23 -20.25 21.96
N VAL A 594 -5.01 -19.68 21.83
CA VAL A 594 -4.14 -19.41 22.99
C VAL A 594 -4.83 -18.44 23.96
N TYR A 595 -5.47 -17.39 23.45
CA TYR A 595 -6.21 -16.44 24.29
C TYR A 595 -7.44 -17.09 24.95
N GLU A 596 -8.22 -17.87 24.20
CA GLU A 596 -9.39 -18.60 24.68
C GLU A 596 -9.04 -19.76 25.62
N GLY A 597 -7.78 -20.22 25.63
CA GLY A 597 -7.35 -21.41 26.41
C GLY A 597 -7.80 -22.73 25.82
N THR A 598 -8.15 -22.75 24.53
CA THR A 598 -8.62 -23.95 23.79
C THR A 598 -7.53 -24.61 22.95
N ILE A 599 -6.37 -23.96 22.79
CA ILE A 599 -5.24 -24.46 21.99
C ILE A 599 -4.80 -25.88 22.44
N THR A 600 -4.57 -26.76 21.46
CA THR A 600 -4.05 -28.14 21.67
C THR A 600 -2.60 -28.28 21.24
N ASP A 601 -2.13 -27.45 20.32
CA ASP A 601 -0.79 -27.50 19.72
C ASP A 601 0.31 -26.87 20.59
N LEU A 602 -0.09 -26.24 21.71
CA LEU A 602 0.80 -25.72 22.74
C LEU A 602 0.33 -26.17 24.13
N TYR A 603 1.27 -26.67 24.95
CA TYR A 603 0.99 -26.88 26.36
C TYR A 603 1.13 -25.57 27.14
N ILE A 604 0.01 -25.01 27.58
CA ILE A 604 -0.03 -23.83 28.44
C ILE A 604 -0.34 -24.29 29.86
N PRO A 605 0.60 -24.18 30.82
CA PRO A 605 0.34 -24.54 32.21
C PRO A 605 -0.83 -23.67 32.75
N LYS A 606 -1.84 -24.31 33.38
CA LYS A 606 -2.90 -23.57 34.06
C LYS A 606 -2.27 -22.68 35.15
N ARG A 607 -2.50 -21.38 35.06
CA ARG A 607 -2.12 -20.48 36.15
C ARG A 607 -2.88 -20.93 37.40
N LYS A 608 -2.12 -21.24 38.48
CA LYS A 608 -2.68 -21.59 39.79
C LYS A 608 -3.34 -20.39 40.42
#